data_f2400c6b91453ed5a05bff0318e2f783
#
_entry.id   f2400c6b91453ed5a05bff0318e2f783
#
_cell.length_a   1.000
_cell.length_b   1.000
_cell.length_c   1.000
_cell.angle_alpha   90.00
_cell.angle_beta   90.00
_cell.angle_gamma   90.00
#
_symmetry.space_group_name_H-M   'P 1'
#
loop_
_entity.id
_entity.type
_entity.pdbx_description
1 polymer ?
#
loop_
_entity_poly.entity_id
_entity_poly.type
_entity_poly.pdbx_seq_one_letter_code
_entity_poly.pdbx_strand_id
1 'polypeptide(L)'
;MNEHRELLQKWLKVLFYAQIASMAITAINAVTYLDNITAWILKAVNVVVVWSLFQLKDVNPRYRTTAIAKVTALICGLLTLPVNTSGWGLSSILLLVGSTAGWVASYQEYHGHGELVAETDSKLAKRWKDLFVWEVAIALGTSVISIVGVTILVATEVLTTAISTILIAVTTIIGLALEGLYLLYMKRTLDLLEN
;
A
#
# COMPACT_ATOMS: atom_id res chain seq x y z
N MET A 1 17.08 5.37 -26.89
CA MET A 1 15.62 5.20 -26.68
C MET A 1 15.26 3.80 -26.17
N ASN A 2 15.87 2.73 -26.66
CA ASN A 2 15.60 1.35 -26.22
C ASN A 2 16.02 1.06 -24.77
N GLU A 3 17.20 1.52 -24.35
CA GLU A 3 17.75 1.27 -23.01
C GLU A 3 16.86 1.77 -21.85
N HIS A 4 16.29 2.96 -21.99
CA HIS A 4 15.33 3.50 -21.00
C HIS A 4 14.03 2.70 -20.93
N ARG A 5 13.54 2.20 -22.06
CA ARG A 5 12.33 1.38 -22.11
C ARG A 5 12.58 0.00 -21.48
N GLU A 6 13.70 -0.63 -21.77
CA GLU A 6 14.09 -1.90 -21.15
C GLU A 6 14.26 -1.80 -19.63
N LEU A 7 14.92 -0.74 -19.16
CA LEU A 7 15.09 -0.47 -17.74
C LEU A 7 13.74 -0.25 -17.05
N LEU A 8 12.85 0.54 -17.68
CA LEU A 8 11.50 0.77 -17.20
C LEU A 8 10.71 -0.53 -17.07
N GLN A 9 10.67 -1.35 -18.13
CA GLN A 9 9.98 -2.64 -18.13
C GLN A 9 10.54 -3.58 -17.06
N LYS A 10 11.87 -3.68 -16.95
CA LYS A 10 12.52 -4.51 -15.94
C LYS A 10 12.07 -4.16 -14.53
N TRP A 11 12.14 -2.89 -14.15
CA TRP A 11 11.85 -2.49 -12.78
C TRP A 11 10.36 -2.45 -12.47
N LEU A 12 9.51 -2.17 -13.44
CA LEU A 12 8.06 -2.32 -13.29
C LEU A 12 7.67 -3.80 -13.11
N LYS A 13 8.33 -4.74 -13.81
CA LYS A 13 8.13 -6.19 -13.57
C LYS A 13 8.56 -6.60 -12.17
N VAL A 14 9.71 -6.12 -11.68
CA VAL A 14 10.14 -6.39 -10.31
C VAL A 14 9.13 -5.83 -9.31
N LEU A 15 8.65 -4.61 -9.51
CA LEU A 15 7.62 -3.99 -8.67
C LEU A 15 6.32 -4.81 -8.68
N PHE A 16 5.87 -5.25 -9.86
CA PHE A 16 4.69 -6.09 -10.02
C PHE A 16 4.78 -7.39 -9.24
N TYR A 17 5.89 -8.13 -9.37
CA TYR A 17 6.09 -9.38 -8.63
C TYR A 17 6.24 -9.17 -7.12
N ALA A 18 6.87 -8.08 -6.71
CA ALA A 18 6.95 -7.71 -5.30
C ALA A 18 5.56 -7.43 -4.70
N GLN A 19 4.66 -6.79 -5.45
CA GLN A 19 3.28 -6.55 -5.01
C GLN A 19 2.46 -7.84 -4.98
N ILE A 20 2.65 -8.76 -5.94
CA ILE A 20 2.03 -10.10 -5.87
C ILE A 20 2.48 -10.83 -4.60
N ALA A 21 3.78 -10.80 -4.29
CA ALA A 21 4.31 -11.40 -3.07
C ALA A 21 3.71 -10.75 -1.81
N SER A 22 3.61 -9.42 -1.77
CA SER A 22 2.97 -8.69 -0.67
C SER A 22 1.52 -9.13 -0.46
N MET A 23 0.73 -9.14 -1.52
CA MET A 23 -0.68 -9.56 -1.48
C MET A 23 -0.82 -11.02 -1.00
N ALA A 24 0.01 -11.93 -1.51
CA ALA A 24 -0.02 -13.33 -1.10
C ALA A 24 0.32 -13.51 0.39
N ILE A 25 1.32 -12.78 0.90
CA ILE A 25 1.71 -12.82 2.31
C ILE A 25 0.60 -12.24 3.18
N THR A 26 -0.03 -11.14 2.78
CA THR A 26 -1.17 -10.54 3.48
C THR A 26 -2.35 -11.52 3.54
N ALA A 27 -2.66 -12.21 2.44
CA ALA A 27 -3.72 -13.22 2.41
C ALA A 27 -3.40 -14.44 3.30
N ILE A 28 -2.15 -14.92 3.29
CA ILE A 28 -1.71 -16.02 4.17
C ILE A 28 -1.82 -15.59 5.64
N ASN A 29 -1.38 -14.38 5.97
CA ASN A 29 -1.43 -13.88 7.35
C ASN A 29 -2.88 -13.79 7.87
N ALA A 30 -3.81 -13.38 7.02
CA ALA A 30 -5.22 -13.31 7.38
C ALA A 30 -5.84 -14.67 7.78
N VAL A 31 -5.22 -15.79 7.33
CA VAL A 31 -5.70 -17.16 7.60
C VAL A 31 -4.89 -17.86 8.70
N THR A 32 -3.57 -17.58 8.77
CA THR A 32 -2.63 -18.37 9.59
C THR A 32 -2.23 -17.71 10.90
N TYR A 33 -2.50 -16.41 11.08
CA TYR A 33 -2.12 -15.63 12.26
C TYR A 33 -0.61 -15.67 12.58
N LEU A 34 0.23 -15.78 11.54
CA LEU A 34 1.70 -15.80 11.65
C LEU A 34 2.30 -14.38 11.68
N ASP A 35 1.71 -13.49 12.49
CA ASP A 35 1.94 -12.04 12.46
C ASP A 35 3.40 -11.61 12.49
N ASN A 36 4.23 -12.24 13.32
CA ASN A 36 5.63 -11.84 13.45
C ASN A 36 6.47 -12.20 12.21
N ILE A 37 6.30 -13.42 11.68
CA ILE A 37 7.09 -13.90 10.52
C ILE A 37 6.65 -13.13 9.27
N THR A 38 5.36 -13.02 9.04
CA THR A 38 4.80 -12.33 7.86
C THR A 38 5.13 -10.84 7.88
N ALA A 39 5.15 -10.19 9.06
CA ALA A 39 5.55 -8.80 9.19
C ALA A 39 7.01 -8.58 8.75
N TRP A 40 7.95 -9.46 9.10
CA TRP A 40 9.34 -9.34 8.64
C TRP A 40 9.50 -9.62 7.16
N ILE A 41 8.78 -10.60 6.61
CA ILE A 41 8.80 -10.89 5.17
C ILE A 41 8.22 -9.71 4.38
N LEU A 42 7.11 -9.12 4.83
CA LEU A 42 6.53 -7.92 4.21
C LEU A 42 7.50 -6.73 4.22
N LYS A 43 8.29 -6.54 5.29
CA LYS A 43 9.33 -5.51 5.33
C LYS A 43 10.43 -5.77 4.30
N ALA A 44 10.87 -7.02 4.15
CA ALA A 44 11.84 -7.39 3.13
C ALA A 44 11.28 -7.13 1.70
N VAL A 45 10.03 -7.48 1.43
CA VAL A 45 9.35 -7.16 0.17
C VAL A 45 9.29 -5.64 -0.06
N ASN A 46 8.96 -4.86 0.97
CA ASN A 46 8.93 -3.40 0.88
C ASN A 46 10.30 -2.80 0.54
N VAL A 47 11.41 -3.39 1.00
CA VAL A 47 12.76 -2.96 0.59
C VAL A 47 12.95 -3.16 -0.93
N VAL A 48 12.48 -4.28 -1.49
CA VAL A 48 12.54 -4.53 -2.94
C VAL A 48 11.68 -3.52 -3.70
N VAL A 49 10.48 -3.22 -3.20
CA VAL A 49 9.60 -2.18 -3.77
C VAL A 49 10.28 -0.82 -3.80
N VAL A 50 10.84 -0.39 -2.66
CA VAL A 50 11.58 0.88 -2.55
C VAL A 50 12.75 0.93 -3.52
N TRP A 51 13.53 -0.14 -3.59
CA TRP A 51 14.66 -0.22 -4.52
C TRP A 51 14.23 -0.09 -5.97
N SER A 52 13.15 -0.79 -6.37
CA SER A 52 12.59 -0.71 -7.72
C SER A 52 12.14 0.71 -8.07
N LEU A 53 11.48 1.40 -7.14
CA LEU A 53 11.05 2.79 -7.32
C LEU A 53 12.23 3.75 -7.45
N PHE A 54 13.32 3.52 -6.71
CA PHE A 54 14.55 4.32 -6.87
C PHE A 54 15.18 4.14 -8.25
N GLN A 55 15.10 2.95 -8.83
CA GLN A 55 15.60 2.70 -10.19
C GLN A 55 14.72 3.39 -11.27
N LEU A 56 13.46 3.66 -10.96
CA LEU A 56 12.52 4.35 -11.83
C LEU A 56 12.55 5.88 -11.70
N LYS A 57 13.35 6.44 -10.79
CA LYS A 57 13.40 7.88 -10.49
C LYS A 57 13.71 8.77 -11.70
N ASP A 58 14.52 8.26 -12.65
CA ASP A 58 14.95 9.02 -13.83
C ASP A 58 13.90 8.95 -14.96
N VAL A 59 12.94 8.02 -14.86
CA VAL A 59 11.80 7.91 -15.79
C VAL A 59 10.70 8.89 -15.41
N ASN A 60 10.37 8.97 -14.10
CA ASN A 60 9.38 9.90 -13.59
C ASN A 60 9.79 10.34 -12.17
N PRO A 61 9.91 11.66 -11.90
CA PRO A 61 10.31 12.18 -10.59
C PRO A 61 9.38 11.78 -9.45
N ARG A 62 8.12 11.40 -9.76
CA ARG A 62 7.18 10.89 -8.76
C ARG A 62 7.68 9.62 -8.09
N TYR A 63 8.35 8.72 -8.81
CA TYR A 63 8.90 7.49 -8.23
C TYR A 63 9.99 7.76 -7.20
N ARG A 64 10.78 8.83 -7.38
CA ARG A 64 11.73 9.26 -6.35
C ARG A 64 11.01 9.68 -5.07
N THR A 65 9.97 10.49 -5.20
CA THR A 65 9.17 10.95 -4.04
C THR A 65 8.47 9.76 -3.37
N THR A 66 7.90 8.84 -4.16
CA THR A 66 7.31 7.60 -3.66
C THR A 66 8.32 6.78 -2.86
N ALA A 67 9.52 6.57 -3.40
CA ALA A 67 10.57 5.80 -2.74
C ALA A 67 10.97 6.41 -1.39
N ILE A 68 11.20 7.72 -1.35
CA ILE A 68 11.53 8.45 -0.12
C ILE A 68 10.40 8.31 0.91
N ALA A 69 9.16 8.50 0.50
CA ALA A 69 8.00 8.37 1.37
C ALA A 69 7.84 6.94 1.92
N LYS A 70 8.03 5.90 1.07
CA LYS A 70 8.01 4.49 1.51
C LYS A 70 9.16 4.17 2.48
N VAL A 71 10.37 4.71 2.27
CA VAL A 71 11.48 4.59 3.23
C VAL A 71 11.09 5.20 4.57
N THR A 72 10.52 6.40 4.56
CA THR A 72 10.07 7.07 5.79
C THR A 72 9.04 6.21 6.53
N ALA A 73 8.03 5.71 5.83
CA ALA A 73 7.01 4.84 6.42
C ALA A 73 7.61 3.54 6.97
N LEU A 74 8.57 2.92 6.25
CA LEU A 74 9.26 1.72 6.67
C LEU A 74 10.09 1.96 7.95
N ILE A 75 10.85 3.05 8.02
CA ILE A 75 11.64 3.43 9.20
C ILE A 75 10.71 3.67 10.40
N CYS A 76 9.64 4.43 10.23
CA CYS A 76 8.66 4.66 11.29
C CYS A 76 8.06 3.34 11.78
N GLY A 77 7.68 2.43 10.88
CA GLY A 77 7.17 1.11 11.21
C GLY A 77 8.18 0.20 11.90
N LEU A 78 9.48 0.32 11.60
CA LEU A 78 10.53 -0.41 12.31
C LEU A 78 10.76 0.13 13.72
N LEU A 79 10.71 1.44 13.90
CA LEU A 79 10.92 2.10 15.20
C LEU A 79 9.74 1.90 16.15
N THR A 80 8.54 1.61 15.66
CA THR A 80 7.35 1.34 16.49
C THR A 80 7.29 -0.10 17.02
N LEU A 81 8.00 -1.05 16.42
CA LEU A 81 7.97 -2.47 16.83
C LEU A 81 8.45 -2.75 18.26
N PRO A 82 9.56 -2.16 18.75
CA PRO A 82 10.09 -2.47 20.09
C PRO A 82 9.43 -1.66 21.21
N VAL A 83 8.58 -0.69 20.88
CA VAL A 83 8.05 0.25 21.88
C VAL A 83 6.72 -0.26 22.41
N ASN A 84 6.78 -0.99 23.54
CA ASN A 84 5.62 -1.31 24.37
C ASN A 84 5.08 0.01 24.95
N THR A 85 4.18 0.68 24.24
CA THR A 85 3.72 2.01 24.60
C THR A 85 2.42 1.97 25.35
N SER A 86 2.49 2.09 26.64
CA SER A 86 1.38 2.43 27.53
C SER A 86 1.16 3.94 27.62
N GLY A 87 1.27 4.69 26.51
CA GLY A 87 1.04 6.14 26.55
C GLY A 87 1.09 6.85 25.20
N TRP A 88 0.41 8.00 25.13
CA TRP A 88 0.49 8.96 24.03
C TRP A 88 1.89 9.58 24.00
N GLY A 89 2.74 9.12 23.11
CA GLY A 89 4.14 9.51 23.06
C GLY A 89 4.74 9.37 21.67
N LEU A 90 6.05 9.13 21.63
CA LEU A 90 6.83 9.00 20.41
C LEU A 90 6.23 8.04 19.40
N SER A 91 5.64 6.91 19.84
CA SER A 91 5.00 5.93 18.95
C SER A 91 3.81 6.52 18.18
N SER A 92 2.98 7.35 18.82
CA SER A 92 1.85 7.99 18.13
C SER A 92 2.33 8.97 17.06
N ILE A 93 3.43 9.69 17.33
CA ILE A 93 4.06 10.58 16.35
C ILE A 93 4.63 9.77 15.18
N LEU A 94 5.34 8.67 15.46
CA LEU A 94 5.91 7.80 14.44
C LEU A 94 4.82 7.15 13.58
N LEU A 95 3.70 6.72 14.18
CA LEU A 95 2.55 6.20 13.46
C LEU A 95 1.91 7.27 12.55
N LEU A 96 1.75 8.49 13.05
CA LEU A 96 1.21 9.60 12.26
C LEU A 96 2.12 9.95 11.09
N VAL A 97 3.42 10.07 11.33
CA VAL A 97 4.41 10.36 10.28
C VAL A 97 4.47 9.21 9.27
N GLY A 98 4.50 7.97 9.73
CA GLY A 98 4.53 6.78 8.88
C GLY A 98 3.28 6.66 8.00
N SER A 99 2.09 6.88 8.58
CA SER A 99 0.82 6.86 7.85
C SER A 99 0.75 7.97 6.81
N THR A 100 1.13 9.20 7.18
CA THR A 100 1.17 10.34 6.24
C THR A 100 2.14 10.07 5.10
N ALA A 101 3.32 9.53 5.39
CA ALA A 101 4.28 9.12 4.37
C ALA A 101 3.71 8.02 3.46
N GLY A 102 2.97 7.05 4.01
CA GLY A 102 2.26 6.03 3.25
C GLY A 102 1.27 6.65 2.25
N TRP A 103 0.45 7.59 2.67
CA TRP A 103 -0.50 8.29 1.80
C TRP A 103 0.19 9.08 0.68
N VAL A 104 1.27 9.79 1.01
CA VAL A 104 2.08 10.50 0.02
C VAL A 104 2.67 9.52 -0.98
N ALA A 105 3.14 8.36 -0.53
CA ALA A 105 3.68 7.32 -1.39
C ALA A 105 2.63 6.80 -2.37
N SER A 106 1.45 6.38 -1.89
CA SER A 106 0.34 5.90 -2.74
C SER A 106 -0.08 6.96 -3.77
N TYR A 107 -0.25 8.21 -3.33
CA TYR A 107 -0.59 9.31 -4.24
C TYR A 107 0.41 9.46 -5.37
N GLN A 108 1.71 9.55 -5.04
CA GLN A 108 2.75 9.77 -6.05
C GLN A 108 2.92 8.54 -6.96
N GLU A 109 2.81 7.34 -6.42
CA GLU A 109 2.93 6.09 -7.18
C GLU A 109 1.82 5.96 -8.21
N TYR A 110 0.57 6.11 -7.80
CA TYR A 110 -0.58 5.96 -8.71
C TYR A 110 -0.61 7.06 -9.78
N HIS A 111 -0.26 8.29 -9.42
CA HIS A 111 -0.13 9.36 -10.40
C HIS A 111 1.07 9.12 -11.34
N GLY A 112 2.18 8.60 -10.82
CA GLY A 112 3.34 8.22 -11.64
C GLY A 112 3.00 7.14 -12.67
N HIS A 113 2.29 6.08 -12.27
CA HIS A 113 1.80 5.05 -13.20
C HIS A 113 0.80 5.61 -14.20
N GLY A 114 -0.10 6.50 -13.75
CA GLY A 114 -1.06 7.15 -14.64
C GLY A 114 -0.36 8.02 -15.71
N GLU A 115 0.66 8.76 -15.34
CA GLU A 115 1.44 9.58 -16.27
C GLU A 115 2.20 8.75 -17.30
N LEU A 116 2.74 7.59 -16.94
CA LEU A 116 3.43 6.68 -17.87
C LEU A 116 2.55 6.22 -19.04
N VAL A 117 1.26 6.05 -18.80
CA VAL A 117 0.32 5.52 -19.78
C VAL A 117 -0.60 6.58 -20.39
N ALA A 118 -0.49 7.84 -19.94
CA ALA A 118 -1.43 8.89 -20.29
C ALA A 118 -1.53 9.15 -21.80
N GLU A 119 -0.40 9.08 -22.51
CA GLU A 119 -0.35 9.30 -23.95
C GLU A 119 -0.88 8.10 -24.76
N THR A 120 -0.74 6.89 -24.23
CA THR A 120 -1.10 5.65 -24.92
C THR A 120 -2.51 5.17 -24.56
N ASP A 121 -2.90 5.25 -23.28
CA ASP A 121 -4.23 4.86 -22.78
C ASP A 121 -4.70 5.83 -21.69
N SER A 122 -5.40 6.87 -22.11
CA SER A 122 -5.96 7.89 -21.21
C SER A 122 -7.00 7.32 -20.23
N LYS A 123 -7.69 6.23 -20.60
CA LYS A 123 -8.65 5.57 -19.72
C LYS A 123 -7.94 4.83 -18.58
N LEU A 124 -6.83 4.15 -18.88
CA LEU A 124 -6.02 3.50 -17.85
C LEU A 124 -5.36 4.55 -16.95
N ALA A 125 -4.86 5.65 -17.52
CA ALA A 125 -4.33 6.77 -16.76
C ALA A 125 -5.33 7.34 -15.75
N LYS A 126 -6.61 7.49 -16.17
CA LYS A 126 -7.69 7.91 -15.26
C LYS A 126 -7.94 6.87 -14.17
N ARG A 127 -7.98 5.58 -14.50
CA ARG A 127 -8.21 4.50 -13.54
C ARG A 127 -7.14 4.45 -12.44
N TRP A 128 -5.88 4.74 -12.78
CA TRP A 128 -4.80 4.87 -11.79
C TRP A 128 -5.08 5.98 -10.77
N LYS A 129 -5.54 7.15 -11.24
CA LYS A 129 -5.90 8.26 -10.36
C LYS A 129 -7.15 7.95 -9.52
N ASP A 130 -8.16 7.34 -10.14
CA ASP A 130 -9.38 6.93 -9.47
C ASP A 130 -9.10 5.88 -8.38
N LEU A 131 -8.11 4.98 -8.58
CA LEU A 131 -7.72 3.99 -7.59
C LEU A 131 -7.24 4.64 -6.28
N PHE A 132 -6.46 5.72 -6.36
CA PHE A 132 -6.08 6.50 -5.19
C PHE A 132 -7.31 7.08 -4.45
N VAL A 133 -8.25 7.64 -5.21
CA VAL A 133 -9.48 8.19 -4.62
C VAL A 133 -10.28 7.11 -3.89
N TRP A 134 -10.38 5.92 -4.47
CA TRP A 134 -11.02 4.77 -3.82
C TRP A 134 -10.28 4.31 -2.58
N GLU A 135 -8.94 4.23 -2.61
CA GLU A 135 -8.13 3.90 -1.44
C GLU A 135 -8.40 4.87 -0.29
N VAL A 136 -8.38 6.18 -0.55
CA VAL A 136 -8.69 7.22 0.45
C VAL A 136 -10.13 7.09 0.96
N ALA A 137 -11.11 6.94 0.08
CA ALA A 137 -12.52 6.85 0.46
C ALA A 137 -12.78 5.62 1.36
N ILE A 138 -12.18 4.49 1.03
CA ILE A 138 -12.30 3.25 1.80
C ILE A 138 -11.61 3.40 3.16
N ALA A 139 -10.39 3.95 3.21
CA ALA A 139 -9.68 4.14 4.47
C ALA A 139 -10.42 5.11 5.41
N LEU A 140 -10.97 6.20 4.90
CA LEU A 140 -11.80 7.11 5.69
C LEU A 140 -13.10 6.43 6.16
N GLY A 141 -13.77 5.71 5.26
CA GLY A 141 -14.99 4.97 5.59
C GLY A 141 -14.75 3.91 6.68
N THR A 142 -13.71 3.11 6.54
CA THR A 142 -13.35 2.10 7.54
C THR A 142 -12.94 2.71 8.87
N SER A 143 -12.24 3.86 8.85
CA SER A 143 -11.88 4.59 10.07
C SER A 143 -13.12 5.09 10.81
N VAL A 144 -14.08 5.69 10.11
CA VAL A 144 -15.36 6.14 10.71
C VAL A 144 -16.14 4.97 11.29
N ILE A 145 -16.27 3.87 10.54
CA ILE A 145 -16.97 2.65 11.01
C ILE A 145 -16.27 2.08 12.25
N SER A 146 -14.95 2.07 12.28
CA SER A 146 -14.17 1.59 13.43
C SER A 146 -14.39 2.46 14.66
N ILE A 147 -14.35 3.79 14.52
CA ILE A 147 -14.59 4.71 15.63
C ILE A 147 -16.01 4.54 16.18
N VAL A 148 -17.01 4.54 15.31
CA VAL A 148 -18.42 4.35 15.71
C VAL A 148 -18.62 2.96 16.34
N GLY A 149 -18.05 1.91 15.73
CA GLY A 149 -18.11 0.55 16.26
C GLY A 149 -17.50 0.45 17.65
N VAL A 150 -16.27 0.97 17.85
CA VAL A 150 -15.64 0.98 19.18
C VAL A 150 -16.46 1.78 20.20
N THR A 151 -17.02 2.92 19.83
CA THR A 151 -17.85 3.75 20.72
C THR A 151 -19.10 3.00 21.18
N ILE A 152 -19.79 2.32 20.26
CA ILE A 152 -20.97 1.51 20.59
C ILE A 152 -20.59 0.31 21.46
N LEU A 153 -19.47 -0.36 21.15
CA LEU A 153 -18.99 -1.53 21.89
C LEU A 153 -18.59 -1.22 23.32
N VAL A 154 -17.92 -0.09 23.55
CA VAL A 154 -17.58 0.37 24.90
C VAL A 154 -18.85 0.68 25.72
N ALA A 155 -19.92 1.13 25.06
CA ALA A 155 -21.19 1.44 25.72
C ALA A 155 -22.06 0.19 26.06
N THR A 156 -21.84 -0.96 25.39
CA THR A 156 -22.79 -2.10 25.47
C THR A 156 -22.23 -3.39 26.05
N GLU A 157 -20.92 -3.49 26.33
CA GLU A 157 -20.17 -4.65 26.89
C GLU A 157 -20.42 -6.02 26.20
N VAL A 158 -21.40 -6.12 25.31
CA VAL A 158 -21.89 -7.38 24.73
C VAL A 158 -21.71 -7.36 23.21
N LEU A 159 -20.84 -8.10 22.66
CA LEU A 159 -20.60 -8.36 21.22
C LEU A 159 -19.23 -7.91 20.65
N THR A 160 -18.26 -7.63 21.50
CA THR A 160 -16.97 -7.05 21.06
C THR A 160 -16.23 -7.92 20.06
N THR A 161 -16.13 -9.23 20.32
CA THR A 161 -15.28 -10.14 19.50
C THR A 161 -15.87 -10.40 18.12
N ALA A 162 -17.16 -10.65 18.02
CA ALA A 162 -17.81 -10.98 16.73
C ALA A 162 -17.80 -9.78 15.78
N ILE A 163 -18.12 -8.58 16.26
CA ILE A 163 -18.15 -7.36 15.44
C ILE A 163 -16.74 -6.98 15.01
N SER A 164 -15.74 -7.05 15.90
CA SER A 164 -14.34 -6.76 15.53
C SER A 164 -13.83 -7.76 14.51
N THR A 165 -14.15 -9.05 14.64
CA THR A 165 -13.78 -10.06 13.66
C THR A 165 -14.41 -9.79 12.28
N ILE A 166 -15.69 -9.43 12.24
CA ILE A 166 -16.38 -9.07 10.99
C ILE A 166 -15.75 -7.83 10.36
N LEU A 167 -15.47 -6.79 11.14
CA LEU A 167 -14.82 -5.57 10.65
C LEU A 167 -13.44 -5.87 10.06
N ILE A 168 -12.61 -6.65 10.76
CA ILE A 168 -11.30 -7.07 10.26
C ILE A 168 -11.44 -7.87 8.96
N ALA A 169 -12.36 -8.83 8.90
CA ALA A 169 -12.59 -9.62 7.69
C ALA A 169 -13.01 -8.74 6.51
N VAL A 170 -13.95 -7.83 6.70
CA VAL A 170 -14.44 -6.91 5.66
C VAL A 170 -13.33 -5.99 5.19
N THR A 171 -12.57 -5.37 6.10
CA THR A 171 -11.46 -4.49 5.73
C THR A 171 -10.35 -5.22 4.99
N THR A 172 -10.05 -6.46 5.39
CA THR A 172 -9.07 -7.32 4.70
C THR A 172 -9.52 -7.64 3.28
N ILE A 173 -10.79 -8.06 3.09
CA ILE A 173 -11.34 -8.36 1.77
C ILE A 173 -11.29 -7.13 0.86
N ILE A 174 -11.68 -5.96 1.37
CA ILE A 174 -11.63 -4.71 0.61
C ILE A 174 -10.18 -4.33 0.25
N GLY A 175 -9.24 -4.47 1.19
CA GLY A 175 -7.83 -4.25 0.97
C GLY A 175 -7.27 -5.15 -0.15
N LEU A 176 -7.54 -6.45 -0.07
CA LEU A 176 -7.14 -7.40 -1.12
C LEU A 176 -7.77 -7.10 -2.48
N ALA A 177 -9.01 -6.60 -2.51
CA ALA A 177 -9.65 -6.19 -3.76
C ALA A 177 -8.95 -4.96 -4.39
N LEU A 178 -8.56 -3.96 -3.59
CA LEU A 178 -7.78 -2.80 -4.07
C LEU A 178 -6.40 -3.21 -4.58
N GLU A 179 -5.70 -4.08 -3.85
CA GLU A 179 -4.41 -4.64 -4.31
C GLU A 179 -4.58 -5.44 -5.61
N GLY A 180 -5.66 -6.18 -5.75
CA GLY A 180 -6.01 -6.89 -6.99
C GLY A 180 -6.23 -5.94 -8.17
N LEU A 181 -6.92 -4.81 -7.95
CA LEU A 181 -7.08 -3.76 -8.97
C LEU A 181 -5.74 -3.11 -9.32
N TYR A 182 -4.90 -2.82 -8.34
CA TYR A 182 -3.54 -2.32 -8.55
C TYR A 182 -2.75 -3.26 -9.46
N LEU A 183 -2.73 -4.56 -9.16
CA LEU A 183 -2.03 -5.56 -9.96
C LEU A 183 -2.59 -5.66 -11.38
N LEU A 184 -3.91 -5.59 -11.54
CA LEU A 184 -4.55 -5.59 -12.86
C LEU A 184 -4.11 -4.38 -13.69
N TYR A 185 -4.07 -3.19 -13.10
CA TYR A 185 -3.65 -1.98 -13.80
C TYR A 185 -2.17 -1.97 -14.08
N MET A 186 -1.35 -2.49 -13.16
CA MET A 186 0.10 -2.67 -13.36
C MET A 186 0.40 -3.63 -14.52
N LYS A 187 -0.31 -4.77 -14.58
CA LYS A 187 -0.19 -5.70 -15.70
C LYS A 187 -0.52 -5.02 -17.02
N ARG A 188 -1.63 -4.30 -17.10
CA ARG A 188 -2.01 -3.55 -18.31
C ARG A 188 -0.96 -2.50 -18.71
N THR A 189 -0.39 -1.81 -17.72
CA THR A 189 0.70 -0.86 -17.94
C THR A 189 1.92 -1.57 -18.56
N LEU A 190 2.29 -2.74 -18.05
CA LEU A 190 3.37 -3.55 -18.60
C LEU A 190 3.08 -4.02 -20.03
N ASP A 191 1.86 -4.53 -20.29
CA ASP A 191 1.44 -4.97 -21.62
C ASP A 191 1.52 -3.85 -22.66
N LEU A 192 1.17 -2.61 -22.28
CA LEU A 192 1.30 -1.42 -23.16
C LEU A 192 2.76 -1.02 -23.43
N LEU A 193 3.66 -1.31 -22.50
CA LEU A 193 5.09 -1.02 -22.67
C LEU A 193 5.82 -2.13 -23.46
N GLU A 194 5.24 -3.32 -23.57
CA GLU A 194 5.80 -4.44 -24.37
C GLU A 194 5.48 -4.30 -25.86
N ASN A 195 4.35 -3.68 -26.21
CA ASN A 195 3.93 -3.40 -27.59
C ASN A 195 4.50 -2.05 -28.07
#